data_a555410918d409c19f32d1362fea017c
#
_entry.id   a555410918d409c19f32d1362fea017c
#
_cell.length_a   1.000
_cell.length_b   1.000
_cell.length_c   1.000
_cell.angle_alpha   90.00
_cell.angle_beta   90.00
_cell.angle_gamma   90.00
#
_symmetry.space_group_name_H-M   'P 1'
#
loop_
_entity.id
_entity.type
_entity.pdbx_description
1 polymer ?
#
loop_
_entity_poly.entity_id
_entity_poly.type
_entity_poly.pdbx_seq_one_letter_code
_entity_poly.pdbx_strand_id
1 'polypeptide(L)'
;MDLLSTRQKLIVSNIANIDTPGYRTKDIDFQAEFAAALEGPSSPHVREVSGLTVKNDGNNVSLDREARMLMETALRFSIGSQLLKGEIEDIKKAIKES
;
A
#
# COMPACT_ATOMS: atom_id res chain seq x y z
N MET A 1 -9.21 -0.56 2.38
CA MET A 1 -8.46 -1.78 2.00
C MET A 1 -8.01 -1.81 0.54
N ASP A 2 -8.78 -1.22 -0.38
CA ASP A 2 -8.40 -1.19 -1.79
C ASP A 2 -7.09 -0.46 -2.06
N LEU A 3 -6.81 0.64 -1.34
CA LEU A 3 -5.54 1.35 -1.47
C LEU A 3 -4.35 0.51 -1.00
N LEU A 4 -4.52 -0.26 0.08
CA LEU A 4 -3.48 -1.17 0.56
C LEU A 4 -3.23 -2.29 -0.45
N SER A 5 -4.30 -2.83 -1.04
CA SER A 5 -4.20 -3.85 -2.08
C SER A 5 -3.48 -3.32 -3.32
N THR A 6 -3.80 -2.11 -3.75
CA THR A 6 -3.14 -1.44 -4.88
C THR A 6 -1.66 -1.24 -4.58
N ARG A 7 -1.31 -0.77 -3.38
CA ARG A 7 0.07 -0.57 -2.99
C ARG A 7 0.84 -1.88 -2.97
N GLN A 8 0.23 -2.95 -2.45
CA GLN A 8 0.85 -4.27 -2.44
C GLN A 8 1.17 -4.77 -3.85
N LYS A 9 0.26 -4.57 -4.80
CA LYS A 9 0.49 -4.93 -6.20
C LYS A 9 1.65 -4.15 -6.81
N LEU A 10 1.77 -2.87 -6.50
CA LEU A 10 2.88 -2.04 -6.97
C LEU A 10 4.20 -2.49 -6.37
N ILE A 11 4.23 -2.83 -5.07
CA ILE A 11 5.43 -3.34 -4.40
C ILE A 11 5.88 -4.65 -5.07
N VAL A 12 4.96 -5.58 -5.29
CA VAL A 12 5.26 -6.86 -5.94
C VAL A 12 5.80 -6.64 -7.35
N SER A 13 5.18 -5.72 -8.11
CA SER A 13 5.65 -5.36 -9.45
C SER A 13 7.05 -4.76 -9.43
N ASN A 14 7.33 -3.86 -8.46
CA ASN A 14 8.67 -3.27 -8.32
C ASN A 14 9.72 -4.35 -8.04
N ILE A 15 9.43 -5.28 -7.12
CA ILE A 15 10.34 -6.37 -6.79
C ILE A 15 10.56 -7.29 -8.01
N ALA A 16 9.49 -7.63 -8.71
CA ALA A 16 9.56 -8.48 -9.89
C ALA A 16 10.39 -7.86 -11.01
N ASN A 17 10.51 -6.54 -11.05
CA ASN A 17 11.24 -5.79 -12.06
C ASN A 17 12.58 -5.24 -11.57
N ILE A 18 13.12 -5.78 -10.47
CA ILE A 18 14.38 -5.28 -9.91
C ILE A 18 15.56 -5.38 -10.88
N ASP A 19 15.51 -6.35 -11.79
CA ASP A 19 16.55 -6.54 -12.81
C ASP A 19 16.12 -6.11 -14.21
N THR A 20 14.95 -5.48 -14.34
CA THR A 20 14.47 -5.00 -15.64
C THR A 20 15.15 -3.67 -15.98
N PRO A 21 15.93 -3.60 -17.07
CA PRO A 21 16.59 -2.34 -17.47
C PRO A 21 15.57 -1.22 -17.68
N GLY A 22 15.88 -0.05 -17.12
CA GLY A 22 15.06 1.13 -17.29
C GLY A 22 13.79 1.18 -16.43
N TYR A 23 13.52 0.15 -15.65
CA TYR A 23 12.33 0.14 -14.80
C TYR A 23 12.42 1.19 -13.69
N ARG A 24 11.36 1.96 -13.52
CA ARG A 24 11.25 2.98 -12.48
C ARG A 24 10.27 2.55 -11.41
N THR A 25 10.67 2.67 -10.15
CA THR A 25 9.83 2.32 -9.00
C THR A 25 8.55 3.13 -8.98
N LYS A 26 7.42 2.47 -8.83
CA LYS A 26 6.09 3.08 -8.79
C LYS A 26 5.45 2.89 -7.43
N ASP A 27 4.70 3.88 -7.01
CA ASP A 27 3.94 3.86 -5.77
C ASP A 27 2.76 4.83 -5.86
N ILE A 28 1.93 4.82 -4.83
CA ILE A 28 0.87 5.82 -4.64
C ILE A 28 1.21 6.67 -3.42
N ASP A 29 0.71 7.90 -3.38
CA ASP A 29 0.73 8.69 -2.15
C ASP A 29 -0.47 8.25 -1.30
N PHE A 30 -0.22 7.33 -0.37
CA PHE A 30 -1.28 6.68 0.38
C PHE A 30 -2.17 7.68 1.12
N GLN A 31 -1.57 8.70 1.75
CA GLN A 31 -2.33 9.68 2.52
C GLN A 31 -3.22 10.55 1.62
N ALA A 32 -2.69 11.01 0.49
CA ALA A 32 -3.45 11.81 -0.46
C ALA A 32 -4.59 10.99 -1.09
N GLU A 33 -4.31 9.75 -1.46
CA GLU A 33 -5.33 8.88 -2.05
C GLU A 33 -6.39 8.47 -1.04
N PHE A 34 -6.01 8.26 0.21
CA PHE A 34 -6.97 7.98 1.29
C PHE A 34 -7.90 9.17 1.52
N ALA A 35 -7.36 10.38 1.56
CA ALA A 35 -8.16 11.60 1.70
C ALA A 35 -9.12 11.77 0.53
N ALA A 36 -8.66 11.50 -0.69
CA ALA A 36 -9.52 11.57 -1.88
C ALA A 36 -10.65 10.53 -1.84
N ALA A 37 -10.37 9.33 -1.35
CA ALA A 37 -11.35 8.27 -1.23
C ALA A 37 -12.45 8.60 -0.22
N LEU A 38 -12.14 9.37 0.82
CA LEU A 38 -13.14 9.84 1.79
C LEU A 38 -14.13 10.84 1.18
N GLU A 39 -13.72 11.55 0.13
CA GLU A 39 -14.57 12.53 -0.55
C GLU A 39 -15.44 11.91 -1.63
N GLY A 40 -15.14 10.69 -2.06
CA GLY A 40 -15.91 9.99 -3.06
C GLY A 40 -15.10 8.94 -3.81
N PRO A 41 -15.74 8.15 -4.71
CA PRO A 41 -15.04 7.14 -5.49
C PRO A 41 -13.99 7.79 -6.39
N SER A 42 -12.77 7.28 -6.34
CA SER A 42 -11.68 7.72 -7.22
C SER A 42 -10.72 6.58 -7.46
N SER A 43 -10.04 6.63 -8.62
CA SER A 43 -8.97 5.67 -8.92
C SER A 43 -7.65 6.18 -8.36
N PRO A 44 -6.84 5.32 -7.72
CA PRO A 44 -5.53 5.74 -7.21
C PRO A 44 -4.61 6.25 -8.33
N HIS A 45 -3.88 7.31 -8.03
CA HIS A 45 -2.88 7.87 -8.96
C HIS A 45 -1.52 7.21 -8.71
N VAL A 46 -1.07 6.43 -9.66
CA VAL A 46 0.24 5.78 -9.62
C VAL A 46 1.29 6.77 -10.12
N ARG A 47 2.39 6.90 -9.37
CA ARG A 47 3.49 7.80 -9.71
C ARG A 47 4.84 7.11 -9.55
N GLU A 48 5.87 7.64 -10.20
CA GLU A 48 7.23 7.21 -9.97
C GLU A 48 7.74 7.76 -8.64
N VAL A 49 8.53 6.94 -7.93
CA VAL A 49 9.18 7.36 -6.69
C VAL A 49 10.43 8.14 -7.03
N SER A 50 10.59 9.33 -6.42
CA SER A 50 11.79 10.17 -6.60
C SER A 50 12.81 9.89 -5.49
N GLY A 51 14.04 10.34 -5.72
CA GLY A 51 15.10 10.30 -4.70
C GLY A 51 15.79 8.94 -4.57
N LEU A 52 15.50 7.97 -5.43
CA LEU A 52 16.14 6.66 -5.41
C LEU A 52 17.41 6.66 -6.25
N THR A 53 18.39 5.84 -5.83
CA THR A 53 19.61 5.64 -6.60
C THR A 53 19.31 4.87 -7.88
N VAL A 54 19.74 5.41 -9.01
CA VAL A 54 19.53 4.80 -10.33
C VAL A 54 20.76 3.96 -10.69
N LYS A 55 20.53 2.70 -11.07
CA LYS A 55 21.59 1.81 -11.55
C LYS A 55 22.00 2.15 -12.99
N ASN A 56 23.12 1.59 -13.44
CA ASN A 56 23.66 1.84 -14.78
C ASN A 56 22.68 1.51 -15.92
N ASP A 57 21.77 0.56 -15.70
CA ASP A 57 20.76 0.17 -16.67
C ASP A 57 19.50 1.03 -16.61
N GLY A 58 19.48 2.08 -15.79
CA GLY A 58 18.33 2.95 -15.61
C GLY A 58 17.29 2.49 -14.60
N ASN A 59 17.49 1.32 -14.00
CA ASN A 59 16.57 0.77 -12.97
C ASN A 59 16.82 1.47 -11.63
N ASN A 60 15.75 1.87 -10.94
CA ASN A 60 15.87 2.51 -9.63
C ASN A 60 15.16 1.75 -8.50
N VAL A 61 14.83 0.48 -8.68
CA VAL A 61 14.18 -0.32 -7.63
C VAL A 61 15.16 -0.55 -6.48
N SER A 62 14.71 -0.22 -5.27
CA SER A 62 15.44 -0.49 -4.03
C SER A 62 14.74 -1.62 -3.27
N LEU A 63 15.40 -2.76 -3.17
CA LEU A 63 14.84 -3.92 -2.46
C LEU A 63 14.58 -3.59 -1.00
N ASP A 64 15.46 -2.82 -0.36
CA ASP A 64 15.29 -2.39 1.03
C ASP A 64 14.03 -1.54 1.20
N ARG A 65 13.81 -0.58 0.31
CA ARG A 65 12.59 0.23 0.32
C ARG A 65 11.34 -0.63 0.14
N GLU A 66 11.37 -1.53 -0.85
CA GLU A 66 10.21 -2.37 -1.16
C GLU A 66 9.90 -3.31 0.00
N ALA A 67 10.91 -3.87 0.67
CA ALA A 67 10.73 -4.71 1.85
C ALA A 67 10.08 -3.92 3.00
N ARG A 68 10.54 -2.68 3.25
CA ARG A 68 9.94 -1.83 4.28
C ARG A 68 8.50 -1.47 3.95
N MET A 69 8.21 -1.15 2.69
CA MET A 69 6.86 -0.83 2.25
C MET A 69 5.93 -2.03 2.35
N LEU A 70 6.44 -3.22 2.03
CA LEU A 70 5.65 -4.45 2.16
C LEU A 70 5.29 -4.72 3.62
N MET A 71 6.24 -4.56 4.54
CA MET A 71 5.99 -4.72 5.97
C MET A 71 5.00 -3.69 6.49
N GLU A 72 5.14 -2.44 6.09
CA GLU A 72 4.22 -1.36 6.47
C GLU A 72 2.81 -1.64 5.97
N THR A 73 2.67 -2.06 4.72
CA THR A 73 1.38 -2.39 4.11
C THR A 73 0.72 -3.57 4.83
N ALA A 74 1.49 -4.61 5.13
CA ALA A 74 0.99 -5.77 5.87
C ALA A 74 0.53 -5.38 7.29
N LEU A 75 1.29 -4.52 7.96
CA LEU A 75 0.93 -4.04 9.29
C LEU A 75 -0.36 -3.22 9.27
N ARG A 76 -0.49 -2.30 8.33
CA ARG A 76 -1.71 -1.50 8.17
C ARG A 76 -2.93 -2.38 7.90
N PHE A 77 -2.76 -3.38 7.05
CA PHE A 77 -3.83 -4.33 6.74
C PHE A 77 -4.24 -5.13 7.99
N SER A 78 -3.29 -5.61 8.76
CA SER A 78 -3.52 -6.35 10.00
C SER A 78 -4.25 -5.50 11.04
N ILE A 79 -3.81 -4.27 11.26
CA ILE A 79 -4.44 -3.34 12.19
C ILE A 79 -5.88 -3.04 11.74
N GLY A 80 -6.09 -2.74 10.47
CA GLY A 80 -7.41 -2.49 9.92
C GLY A 80 -8.37 -3.66 10.11
N SER A 81 -7.87 -4.88 9.89
CA SER A 81 -8.66 -6.10 10.08
C SER A 81 -9.04 -6.32 11.55
N GLN A 82 -8.10 -6.05 12.48
CA GLN A 82 -8.36 -6.18 13.90
C GLN A 82 -9.36 -5.15 14.40
N LEU A 83 -9.26 -3.91 13.95
CA LEU A 83 -10.20 -2.87 14.32
C LEU A 83 -11.61 -3.20 13.81
N LEU A 84 -11.73 -3.65 12.59
CA LEU A 84 -13.02 -4.06 12.02
C LEU A 84 -13.63 -5.22 12.81
N LYS A 85 -12.83 -6.22 13.16
CA LYS A 85 -13.26 -7.36 13.97
C LYS A 85 -13.72 -6.90 15.35
N GLY A 86 -13.00 -5.98 15.98
CA GLY A 86 -13.36 -5.43 17.28
C GLY A 86 -14.71 -4.72 17.25
N GLU A 87 -14.97 -3.92 16.21
CA GLU A 87 -16.26 -3.26 16.04
C GLU A 87 -17.41 -4.26 15.91
N ILE A 88 -17.22 -5.32 15.15
CA ILE A 88 -18.22 -6.38 14.99
C ILE A 88 -18.50 -7.07 16.33
N GLU A 89 -17.47 -7.39 17.10
CA GLU A 89 -17.62 -8.01 18.42
C GLU A 89 -18.37 -7.11 19.38
N ASP A 90 -18.10 -5.80 19.37
CA ASP A 90 -18.79 -4.83 20.21
C ASP A 90 -20.29 -4.74 19.87
N ILE A 91 -20.62 -4.75 18.58
CA ILE A 91 -21.99 -4.77 18.11
C ILE A 91 -22.71 -6.04 18.56
N LYS A 92 -22.06 -7.19 18.45
CA LYS A 92 -22.62 -8.47 18.91
C LYS A 92 -22.91 -8.47 20.41
N LYS A 93 -22.01 -7.91 21.22
CA LYS A 93 -22.21 -7.78 22.66
C LYS A 93 -23.40 -6.89 22.98
N ALA A 94 -23.53 -5.75 22.29
CA ALA A 94 -24.65 -4.83 22.49
C ALA A 94 -25.98 -5.51 22.18
N ILE A 95 -26.05 -6.27 21.11
CA ILE A 95 -27.25 -7.02 20.74
C ILE A 95 -27.56 -8.10 21.76
N LYS A 96 -26.55 -8.80 22.28
CA LYS A 96 -26.72 -9.89 23.23
C LYS A 96 -27.18 -9.39 24.58
N GLU A 97 -26.76 -8.19 25.00
CA GLU A 97 -27.09 -7.61 26.30
C GLU A 97 -28.45 -6.89 26.31
N SER A 98 -29.01 -6.62 25.13
CA SER A 98 -30.34 -6.02 25.05
C SER A 98 -31.43 -7.07 25.04
#